data_7ae73ff031cfe9a548f7274e2c4ce17b
#
_entry.id   7ae73ff031cfe9a548f7274e2c4ce17b
#
_cell.length_a   1.000
_cell.length_b   1.000
_cell.length_c   1.000
_cell.angle_alpha   90.00
_cell.angle_beta   90.00
_cell.angle_gamma   90.00
#
_symmetry.space_group_name_H-M   'P 1'
#
loop_
_entity.id
_entity.type
_entity.pdbx_description
1 polymer ?
#
loop_
_entity_poly.entity_id
_entity_poly.type
_entity_poly.pdbx_seq_one_letter_code
_entity_poly.pdbx_strand_id
1 'polypeptide(L)'
;RLYYHTSAGIVKALDDVSFTLHAGETLGLVGESGCGKTTTGMALLKMPSPPGRVEENSQIIINGRDIVPLSDSEIRKNVRWQEISMVFQGAMNSLTPVYTIGKQMLETLREHKEMSDKEAQDLMEEYLGYVGLPPEVLNRYPHELSGGMKQRVVIASGLFLKPKLVILDEPTTALDVIVQAQIINL
;
A
#
# COMPACT_ATOMS: atom_id res chain seq x y z
N ARG A 1 0.12 -18.96 -5.33
CA ARG A 1 -0.70 -19.07 -6.56
C ARG A 1 -1.89 -18.12 -6.49
N LEU A 2 -2.17 -17.41 -7.60
CA LEU A 2 -3.38 -16.60 -7.76
C LEU A 2 -3.94 -16.85 -9.16
N TYR A 3 -5.18 -17.29 -9.22
CA TYR A 3 -5.84 -17.62 -10.49
C TYR A 3 -7.14 -16.82 -10.67
N TYR A 4 -7.45 -16.51 -11.92
CA TYR A 4 -8.73 -15.93 -12.31
C TYR A 4 -9.64 -17.00 -12.88
N HIS A 5 -10.73 -17.29 -12.20
CA HIS A 5 -11.71 -18.31 -12.56
C HIS A 5 -12.80 -17.66 -13.42
N THR A 6 -12.62 -17.67 -14.74
CA THR A 6 -13.56 -17.06 -15.70
C THR A 6 -14.49 -18.11 -16.30
N SER A 7 -15.56 -17.66 -16.96
CA SER A 7 -16.47 -18.54 -17.71
C SER A 7 -15.78 -19.27 -18.87
N ALA A 8 -14.68 -18.71 -19.39
CA ALA A 8 -13.90 -19.29 -20.49
C ALA A 8 -12.78 -20.23 -20.00
N GLY A 9 -12.54 -20.33 -18.70
CA GLY A 9 -11.51 -21.17 -18.11
C GLY A 9 -10.70 -20.46 -17.04
N ILE A 10 -9.62 -21.09 -16.58
CA ILE A 10 -8.74 -20.62 -15.52
C ILE A 10 -7.53 -19.91 -16.12
N VAL A 11 -7.33 -18.64 -15.75
CA VAL A 11 -6.11 -17.87 -16.07
C VAL A 11 -5.20 -17.89 -14.86
N LYS A 12 -4.04 -18.50 -14.99
CA LYS A 12 -3.01 -18.60 -13.95
C LYS A 12 -2.15 -17.34 -13.96
N ALA A 13 -2.53 -16.32 -13.19
CA ALA A 13 -1.80 -15.06 -13.15
C ALA A 13 -0.51 -15.14 -12.31
N LEU A 14 -0.52 -15.92 -11.23
CA LEU A 14 0.66 -16.30 -10.46
C LEU A 14 0.64 -17.82 -10.28
N ASP A 15 1.55 -18.52 -10.92
CA ASP A 15 1.65 -19.98 -10.84
C ASP A 15 2.98 -20.37 -10.22
N ASP A 16 2.93 -20.92 -9.01
CA ASP A 16 4.05 -21.43 -8.24
C ASP A 16 5.18 -20.42 -7.95
N VAL A 17 4.79 -19.18 -7.61
CA VAL A 17 5.74 -18.13 -7.18
C VAL A 17 6.00 -18.28 -5.70
N SER A 18 7.28 -18.37 -5.31
CA SER A 18 7.71 -18.44 -3.91
C SER A 18 8.97 -17.63 -3.69
N PHE A 19 9.00 -16.87 -2.60
CA PHE A 19 10.18 -16.13 -2.14
C PHE A 19 10.08 -15.90 -0.63
N THR A 20 11.21 -15.54 -0.02
CA THR A 20 11.29 -15.15 1.38
C THR A 20 11.92 -13.76 1.45
N LEU A 21 11.43 -12.94 2.37
CA LEU A 21 11.96 -11.61 2.67
C LEU A 21 12.18 -11.52 4.17
N HIS A 22 13.38 -11.17 4.60
CA HIS A 22 13.72 -11.00 6.01
C HIS A 22 13.53 -9.55 6.47
N ALA A 23 13.42 -9.34 7.77
CA ALA A 23 13.32 -8.01 8.35
C ALA A 23 14.53 -7.14 7.94
N GLY A 24 14.27 -5.92 7.48
CA GLY A 24 15.28 -4.99 6.99
C GLY A 24 15.75 -5.23 5.56
N GLU A 25 15.22 -6.24 4.86
CA GLU A 25 15.53 -6.48 3.45
C GLU A 25 14.58 -5.73 2.51
N THR A 26 15.09 -5.39 1.33
CA THR A 26 14.32 -4.86 0.20
C THR A 26 14.40 -5.84 -0.96
N LEU A 27 13.24 -6.24 -1.50
CA LEU A 27 13.13 -7.10 -2.68
C LEU A 27 12.60 -6.30 -3.87
N GLY A 28 13.38 -6.21 -4.93
CA GLY A 28 12.96 -5.63 -6.20
C GLY A 28 12.32 -6.69 -7.11
N LEU A 29 11.04 -6.49 -7.47
CA LEU A 29 10.35 -7.29 -8.49
C LEU A 29 10.47 -6.58 -9.84
N VAL A 30 11.21 -7.17 -10.77
CA VAL A 30 11.48 -6.60 -12.09
C VAL A 30 10.90 -7.52 -13.17
N GLY A 31 10.34 -6.93 -14.21
CA GLY A 31 9.79 -7.67 -15.36
C GLY A 31 8.93 -6.79 -16.25
N GLU A 32 8.54 -7.30 -17.40
CA GLU A 32 7.71 -6.58 -18.38
C GLU A 32 6.34 -6.22 -17.84
N SER A 33 5.65 -5.28 -18.51
CA SER A 33 4.26 -4.96 -18.18
C SER A 33 3.39 -6.21 -18.33
N GLY A 34 2.49 -6.45 -17.36
CA GLY A 34 1.60 -7.60 -17.36
C GLY A 34 2.21 -8.92 -16.86
N CYS A 35 3.50 -8.97 -16.45
CA CYS A 35 4.11 -10.21 -15.94
C CYS A 35 3.71 -10.60 -14.50
N GLY A 36 2.79 -9.87 -13.86
CA GLY A 36 2.26 -10.24 -12.54
C GLY A 36 2.84 -9.50 -11.34
N LYS A 37 3.67 -8.45 -11.50
CA LYS A 37 4.24 -7.67 -10.37
C LYS A 37 3.15 -7.12 -9.43
N THR A 38 2.24 -6.31 -9.96
CA THR A 38 1.08 -5.78 -9.24
C THR A 38 0.21 -6.91 -8.67
N THR A 39 0.01 -7.98 -9.45
CA THR A 39 -0.77 -9.13 -9.02
C THR A 39 -0.15 -9.82 -7.80
N THR A 40 1.19 -9.84 -7.70
CA THR A 40 1.90 -10.36 -6.53
C THR A 40 1.60 -9.51 -5.29
N GLY A 41 1.67 -8.18 -5.39
CA GLY A 41 1.27 -7.27 -4.31
C GLY A 41 -0.19 -7.46 -3.88
N MET A 42 -1.09 -7.56 -4.85
CA MET A 42 -2.51 -7.83 -4.61
C MET A 42 -2.75 -9.19 -3.93
N ALA A 43 -1.97 -10.22 -4.29
CA ALA A 43 -2.05 -11.54 -3.66
C ALA A 43 -1.64 -11.48 -2.18
N LEU A 44 -0.56 -10.76 -1.85
CA LEU A 44 -0.08 -10.58 -0.48
C LEU A 44 -1.12 -9.88 0.42
N LEU A 45 -1.90 -8.96 -0.14
CA LEU A 45 -3.00 -8.27 0.56
C LEU A 45 -4.32 -9.07 0.54
N LYS A 46 -4.39 -10.22 -0.13
CA LYS A 46 -5.62 -10.93 -0.44
C LYS A 46 -6.69 -10.00 -1.05
N MET A 47 -6.28 -9.17 -2.03
CA MET A 47 -7.14 -8.20 -2.74
C MET A 47 -7.09 -8.38 -4.26
N PRO A 48 -7.14 -9.59 -4.82
CA PRO A 48 -7.18 -9.74 -6.26
C PRO A 48 -8.48 -9.15 -6.81
N SER A 49 -8.41 -8.53 -7.98
CA SER A 49 -9.64 -8.11 -8.67
C SER A 49 -10.52 -9.31 -9.00
N PRO A 50 -11.84 -9.25 -8.80
CA PRO A 50 -12.74 -10.35 -9.19
C PRO A 50 -12.63 -10.66 -10.70
N PRO A 51 -12.69 -11.95 -11.11
CA PRO A 51 -12.93 -13.16 -10.34
C PRO A 51 -11.65 -13.86 -9.82
N GLY A 52 -10.58 -13.09 -9.61
CA GLY A 52 -9.31 -13.62 -9.10
C GLY A 52 -9.42 -14.03 -7.62
N ARG A 53 -8.66 -15.05 -7.25
CA ARG A 53 -8.50 -15.49 -5.88
C ARG A 53 -7.13 -16.11 -5.64
N VAL A 54 -6.65 -15.98 -4.42
CA VAL A 54 -5.49 -16.74 -3.94
C VAL A 54 -5.95 -18.18 -3.72
N GLU A 55 -5.23 -19.13 -4.32
CA GLU A 55 -5.58 -20.56 -4.22
C GLU A 55 -5.33 -21.09 -2.80
N GLU A 56 -6.19 -21.99 -2.33
CA GLU A 56 -6.15 -22.54 -0.95
C GLU A 56 -4.85 -23.28 -0.62
N ASN A 57 -4.17 -23.83 -1.64
CA ASN A 57 -2.88 -24.48 -1.48
C ASN A 57 -1.69 -23.52 -1.50
N SER A 58 -1.93 -22.21 -1.41
CA SER A 58 -0.91 -21.18 -1.24
C SER A 58 -0.64 -20.93 0.24
N GLN A 59 0.51 -20.35 0.53
CA GLN A 59 0.87 -19.85 1.86
C GLN A 59 1.38 -18.42 1.74
N ILE A 60 0.92 -17.56 2.63
CA ILE A 60 1.44 -16.19 2.80
C ILE A 60 1.74 -16.03 4.28
N ILE A 61 3.01 -16.13 4.63
CA ILE A 61 3.46 -16.14 6.03
C ILE A 61 4.00 -14.77 6.38
N ILE A 62 3.38 -14.09 7.35
CA ILE A 62 3.82 -12.80 7.91
C ILE A 62 4.11 -13.02 9.40
N ASN A 63 5.34 -12.75 9.83
CA ASN A 63 5.76 -12.97 11.22
C ASN A 63 5.42 -14.37 11.77
N GLY A 64 5.58 -15.41 10.93
CA GLY A 64 5.30 -16.79 11.32
C GLY A 64 3.82 -17.19 11.28
N ARG A 65 2.91 -16.30 10.89
CA ARG A 65 1.47 -16.57 10.76
C ARG A 65 1.08 -16.66 9.28
N ASP A 66 0.44 -17.76 8.89
CA ASP A 66 -0.18 -17.86 7.57
C ASP A 66 -1.49 -17.06 7.56
N ILE A 67 -1.61 -16.15 6.60
CA ILE A 67 -2.79 -15.28 6.44
C ILE A 67 -3.78 -15.79 5.38
N VAL A 68 -3.44 -16.82 4.61
CA VAL A 68 -4.34 -17.36 3.57
C VAL A 68 -5.64 -17.90 4.15
N PRO A 69 -5.67 -18.61 5.29
CA PRO A 69 -6.90 -19.12 5.89
C PRO A 69 -7.81 -18.05 6.50
N LEU A 70 -7.31 -16.83 6.72
CA LEU A 70 -8.08 -15.77 7.37
C LEU A 70 -9.24 -15.29 6.52
N SER A 71 -10.37 -14.97 7.16
CA SER A 71 -11.50 -14.33 6.51
C SER A 71 -11.17 -12.92 6.02
N ASP A 72 -11.95 -12.40 5.06
CA ASP A 72 -11.76 -11.03 4.54
C ASP A 72 -11.90 -9.97 5.64
N SER A 73 -12.77 -10.21 6.63
CA SER A 73 -12.93 -9.32 7.79
C SER A 73 -11.66 -9.27 8.65
N GLU A 74 -11.06 -10.45 8.93
CA GLU A 74 -9.80 -10.53 9.69
C GLU A 74 -8.63 -9.92 8.93
N ILE A 75 -8.54 -10.16 7.63
CA ILE A 75 -7.51 -9.55 6.77
C ILE A 75 -7.63 -8.03 6.80
N ARG A 76 -8.84 -7.49 6.62
CA ARG A 76 -9.07 -6.04 6.64
C ARG A 76 -8.70 -5.43 7.99
N LYS A 77 -9.10 -6.06 9.09
CA LYS A 77 -8.92 -5.52 10.43
C LYS A 77 -7.49 -5.67 10.97
N ASN A 78 -6.84 -6.81 10.70
CA ASN A 78 -5.62 -7.19 11.41
C ASN A 78 -4.37 -7.26 10.52
N VAL A 79 -4.52 -7.27 9.20
CA VAL A 79 -3.39 -7.44 8.27
C VAL A 79 -3.16 -6.18 7.45
N ARG A 80 -4.20 -5.72 6.73
CA ARG A 80 -4.07 -4.51 5.89
C ARG A 80 -3.79 -3.30 6.77
N TRP A 81 -2.85 -2.49 6.32
CA TRP A 81 -2.31 -1.30 7.00
C TRP A 81 -1.46 -1.61 8.24
N GLN A 82 -1.76 -2.64 9.04
CA GLN A 82 -1.04 -2.95 10.27
C GLN A 82 0.16 -3.87 10.06
N GLU A 83 0.00 -4.92 9.26
CA GLU A 83 1.09 -5.86 8.93
C GLU A 83 1.63 -5.60 7.53
N ILE A 84 0.75 -5.33 6.56
CA ILE A 84 1.09 -5.06 5.17
C ILE A 84 0.40 -3.78 4.72
N SER A 85 1.17 -2.89 4.13
CA SER A 85 0.69 -1.70 3.43
C SER A 85 1.12 -1.74 1.97
N MET A 86 0.34 -1.14 1.08
CA MET A 86 0.68 -1.04 -0.34
C MET A 86 0.37 0.36 -0.89
N VAL A 87 1.36 0.93 -1.55
CA VAL A 87 1.21 2.10 -2.39
C VAL A 87 1.04 1.63 -3.83
N PHE A 88 -0.16 1.77 -4.36
CA PHE A 88 -0.51 1.33 -5.71
C PHE A 88 0.04 2.26 -6.79
N GLN A 89 0.21 1.75 -7.99
CA GLN A 89 0.50 2.56 -9.16
C GLN A 89 -0.58 3.65 -9.34
N GLY A 90 -0.17 4.90 -9.52
CA GLY A 90 -1.09 6.03 -9.63
C GLY A 90 -1.89 6.35 -8.36
N ALA A 91 -1.42 5.92 -7.18
CA ALA A 91 -2.10 6.11 -5.90
C ALA A 91 -2.40 7.59 -5.58
N MET A 92 -1.70 8.54 -6.20
CA MET A 92 -2.02 9.97 -6.08
C MET A 92 -3.45 10.32 -6.53
N ASN A 93 -4.08 9.49 -7.37
CA ASN A 93 -5.46 9.66 -7.83
C ASN A 93 -6.49 9.09 -6.84
N SER A 94 -6.07 8.37 -5.81
CA SER A 94 -6.96 7.84 -4.76
C SER A 94 -7.40 8.89 -3.75
N LEU A 95 -6.69 10.03 -3.71
CA LEU A 95 -7.05 11.13 -2.82
C LEU A 95 -8.37 11.77 -3.22
N THR A 96 -9.32 11.79 -2.29
CA THR A 96 -10.66 12.34 -2.48
C THR A 96 -10.59 13.87 -2.59
N PRO A 97 -10.99 14.49 -3.71
CA PRO A 97 -10.73 15.92 -3.99
C PRO A 97 -11.47 16.90 -3.07
N VAL A 98 -12.55 16.46 -2.43
CA VAL A 98 -13.43 17.29 -1.57
C VAL A 98 -13.07 17.25 -0.08
N TYR A 99 -12.04 16.49 0.29
CA TYR A 99 -11.53 16.45 1.65
C TYR A 99 -10.09 16.90 1.72
N THR A 100 -9.73 17.57 2.82
CA THR A 100 -8.33 17.93 3.09
C THR A 100 -7.49 16.67 3.30
N ILE A 101 -6.18 16.80 3.11
CA ILE A 101 -5.23 15.70 3.33
C ILE A 101 -5.33 15.18 4.76
N GLY A 102 -5.32 16.08 5.75
CA GLY A 102 -5.42 15.70 7.16
C GLY A 102 -6.69 14.91 7.49
N LYS A 103 -7.85 15.30 6.90
CA LYS A 103 -9.09 14.55 7.11
C LYS A 103 -9.00 13.12 6.58
N GLN A 104 -8.42 12.92 5.42
CA GLN A 104 -8.27 11.59 4.80
C GLN A 104 -7.27 10.71 5.58
N MET A 105 -6.14 11.28 6.01
CA MET A 105 -5.16 10.58 6.84
C MET A 105 -5.77 10.20 8.20
N LEU A 106 -6.50 11.12 8.84
CA LEU A 106 -7.16 10.89 10.12
C LEU A 106 -8.21 9.78 10.05
N GLU A 107 -9.01 9.73 8.97
CA GLU A 107 -10.00 8.68 8.75
C GLU A 107 -9.33 7.29 8.70
N THR A 108 -8.21 7.18 7.97
CA THR A 108 -7.44 5.93 7.90
C THR A 108 -6.86 5.54 9.26
N LEU A 109 -6.35 6.51 10.04
CA LEU A 109 -5.84 6.23 11.38
C LEU A 109 -6.93 5.71 12.32
N ARG A 110 -8.10 6.36 12.33
CA ARG A 110 -9.23 6.00 13.20
C ARG A 110 -9.85 4.63 12.89
N GLU A 111 -9.80 4.20 11.63
CA GLU A 111 -10.28 2.86 11.25
C GLU A 111 -9.43 1.74 11.88
N HIS A 112 -8.14 2.01 12.15
CA HIS A 112 -7.20 0.98 12.58
C HIS A 112 -6.65 1.15 13.99
N LYS A 113 -6.79 2.34 14.59
CA LYS A 113 -6.20 2.63 15.90
C LYS A 113 -7.02 3.65 16.67
N GLU A 114 -7.33 3.31 17.91
CA GLU A 114 -7.91 4.27 18.85
C GLU A 114 -6.80 5.21 19.35
N MET A 115 -6.98 6.52 19.15
CA MET A 115 -6.06 7.56 19.61
C MET A 115 -6.79 8.91 19.72
N SER A 116 -6.26 9.81 20.50
CA SER A 116 -6.76 11.20 20.59
C SER A 116 -6.47 11.99 19.32
N ASP A 117 -7.20 13.07 19.10
CA ASP A 117 -6.98 13.95 17.93
C ASP A 117 -5.58 14.55 17.93
N LYS A 118 -5.02 14.85 19.10
CA LYS A 118 -3.66 15.36 19.22
C LYS A 118 -2.62 14.33 18.82
N GLU A 119 -2.74 13.10 19.33
CA GLU A 119 -1.82 11.99 18.95
C GLU A 119 -1.89 11.70 17.45
N ALA A 120 -3.09 11.73 16.86
CA ALA A 120 -3.25 11.54 15.43
C ALA A 120 -2.60 12.66 14.62
N GLN A 121 -2.76 13.92 15.07
CA GLN A 121 -2.14 15.05 14.40
C GLN A 121 -0.60 14.98 14.50
N ASP A 122 -0.06 14.77 15.69
CA ASP A 122 1.39 14.65 15.92
C ASP A 122 1.98 13.54 15.02
N LEU A 123 1.29 12.40 14.92
CA LEU A 123 1.71 11.28 14.06
C LEU A 123 1.66 11.64 12.57
N MET A 124 0.60 12.28 12.10
CA MET A 124 0.49 12.72 10.70
C MET A 124 1.59 13.73 10.34
N GLU A 125 1.89 14.68 11.22
CA GLU A 125 2.96 15.67 11.02
C GLU A 125 4.34 15.01 10.99
N GLU A 126 4.60 14.05 11.89
CA GLU A 126 5.83 13.26 11.91
C GLU A 126 6.07 12.57 10.56
N TYR A 127 5.06 11.85 10.05
CA TYR A 127 5.19 11.10 8.80
C TYR A 127 5.23 11.98 7.55
N LEU A 128 4.57 13.14 7.56
CA LEU A 128 4.79 14.15 6.52
C LEU A 128 6.23 14.67 6.54
N GLY A 129 6.80 14.87 7.73
CA GLY A 129 8.21 15.23 7.89
C GLY A 129 9.17 14.22 7.30
N TYR A 130 8.94 12.91 7.50
CA TYR A 130 9.77 11.86 6.89
C TYR A 130 9.78 11.91 5.37
N VAL A 131 8.67 12.27 4.74
CA VAL A 131 8.59 12.42 3.28
C VAL A 131 8.95 13.84 2.80
N GLY A 132 9.48 14.69 3.66
CA GLY A 132 9.90 16.06 3.32
C GLY A 132 8.74 17.00 2.96
N LEU A 133 7.59 16.82 3.59
CA LEU A 133 6.43 17.69 3.43
C LEU A 133 6.18 18.48 4.74
N PRO A 134 5.85 19.80 4.64
CA PRO A 134 5.56 20.59 5.81
C PRO A 134 4.16 20.28 6.38
N PRO A 135 3.93 20.47 7.70
CA PRO A 135 2.66 20.15 8.37
C PRO A 135 1.43 20.85 7.77
N GLU A 136 1.59 22.02 7.18
CA GLU A 136 0.51 22.80 6.56
C GLU A 136 -0.18 22.05 5.42
N VAL A 137 0.46 20.99 4.89
CA VAL A 137 -0.12 20.11 3.87
C VAL A 137 -1.38 19.43 4.40
N LEU A 138 -1.50 19.17 5.69
CA LEU A 138 -2.70 18.58 6.28
C LEU A 138 -3.96 19.42 6.03
N ASN A 139 -3.83 20.73 5.94
CA ASN A 139 -4.93 21.67 5.73
C ASN A 139 -5.26 21.89 4.24
N ARG A 140 -4.47 21.33 3.32
CA ARG A 140 -4.67 21.49 1.88
C ARG A 140 -5.57 20.41 1.30
N TYR A 141 -6.20 20.77 0.19
CA TYR A 141 -6.93 19.82 -0.67
C TYR A 141 -5.99 19.19 -1.69
N PRO A 142 -6.31 17.99 -2.21
CA PRO A 142 -5.47 17.33 -3.22
C PRO A 142 -5.18 18.19 -4.45
N HIS A 143 -6.11 19.01 -4.91
CA HIS A 143 -5.93 19.86 -6.09
C HIS A 143 -4.94 21.02 -5.87
N GLU A 144 -4.59 21.34 -4.62
CA GLU A 144 -3.60 22.35 -4.27
C GLU A 144 -2.17 21.79 -4.20
N LEU A 145 -2.01 20.46 -4.39
CA LEU A 145 -0.74 19.76 -4.32
C LEU A 145 -0.22 19.38 -5.71
N SER A 146 1.10 19.45 -5.90
CA SER A 146 1.74 18.85 -7.08
C SER A 146 1.62 17.32 -7.08
N GLY A 147 1.81 16.67 -8.22
CA GLY A 147 1.80 15.21 -8.33
C GLY A 147 2.77 14.55 -7.36
N GLY A 148 4.00 15.07 -7.27
CA GLY A 148 5.00 14.55 -6.32
C GLY A 148 4.64 14.77 -4.86
N MET A 149 3.96 15.86 -4.50
CA MET A 149 3.45 16.05 -3.13
C MET A 149 2.34 15.05 -2.82
N LYS A 150 1.39 14.82 -3.73
CA LYS A 150 0.34 13.81 -3.56
C LYS A 150 0.93 12.42 -3.36
N GLN A 151 1.92 12.04 -4.16
CA GLN A 151 2.57 10.75 -4.06
C GLN A 151 3.25 10.59 -2.68
N ARG A 152 3.97 11.61 -2.21
CA ARG A 152 4.60 11.60 -0.89
C ARG A 152 3.58 11.52 0.24
N VAL A 153 2.43 12.20 0.14
CA VAL A 153 1.32 12.06 1.09
C VAL A 153 0.82 10.61 1.15
N VAL A 154 0.61 9.97 0.00
CA VAL A 154 0.14 8.57 -0.04
C VAL A 154 1.19 7.62 0.55
N ILE A 155 2.48 7.84 0.28
CA ILE A 155 3.57 7.06 0.89
C ILE A 155 3.57 7.26 2.41
N ALA A 156 3.50 8.51 2.91
CA ALA A 156 3.41 8.80 4.35
C ALA A 156 2.24 8.06 4.99
N SER A 157 1.06 8.12 4.34
CA SER A 157 -0.13 7.40 4.81
C SER A 157 0.08 5.89 4.86
N GLY A 158 0.82 5.31 3.90
CA GLY A 158 1.15 3.89 3.89
C GLY A 158 2.09 3.45 5.00
N LEU A 159 2.80 4.38 5.63
CA LEU A 159 3.83 4.10 6.63
C LEU A 159 3.40 4.37 8.08
N PHE A 160 2.44 5.27 8.32
CA PHE A 160 2.17 5.82 9.66
C PHE A 160 1.66 4.78 10.68
N LEU A 161 1.10 3.65 10.25
CA LEU A 161 0.74 2.52 11.13
C LEU A 161 1.91 1.55 11.39
N LYS A 162 3.10 1.86 10.88
CA LYS A 162 4.34 1.07 11.04
C LYS A 162 4.18 -0.39 10.58
N PRO A 163 3.69 -0.63 9.35
CA PRO A 163 3.50 -1.99 8.84
C PRO A 163 4.85 -2.74 8.79
N LYS A 164 4.79 -4.07 8.86
CA LYS A 164 5.97 -4.94 8.77
C LYS A 164 6.48 -5.09 7.35
N LEU A 165 5.59 -5.00 6.38
CA LEU A 165 5.89 -5.05 4.95
C LEU A 165 5.24 -3.86 4.25
N VAL A 166 6.03 -3.11 3.49
CA VAL A 166 5.54 -2.06 2.60
C VAL A 166 5.76 -2.50 1.15
N ILE A 167 4.71 -2.50 0.37
CA ILE A 167 4.74 -2.81 -1.06
C ILE A 167 4.61 -1.49 -1.83
N LEU A 168 5.57 -1.20 -2.70
CA LEU A 168 5.55 -0.04 -3.56
C LEU A 168 5.41 -0.50 -5.01
N ASP A 169 4.24 -0.29 -5.61
CA ASP A 169 3.96 -0.66 -6.99
C ASP A 169 4.18 0.54 -7.91
N GLU A 170 5.33 0.58 -8.57
CA GLU A 170 5.77 1.68 -9.42
C GLU A 170 5.62 3.09 -8.78
N PRO A 171 6.15 3.31 -7.58
CA PRO A 171 5.86 4.51 -6.78
C PRO A 171 6.35 5.81 -7.41
N THR A 172 7.21 5.73 -8.42
CA THR A 172 7.83 6.87 -9.10
C THR A 172 7.27 7.13 -10.50
N THR A 173 6.33 6.31 -10.97
CA THR A 173 5.72 6.47 -12.30
C THR A 173 5.03 7.83 -12.42
N ALA A 174 5.24 8.50 -13.57
CA ALA A 174 4.70 9.83 -13.88
C ALA A 174 5.23 11.00 -13.01
N LEU A 175 6.35 10.81 -12.31
CA LEU A 175 7.03 11.86 -11.56
C LEU A 175 8.31 12.31 -12.29
N ASP A 176 8.71 13.57 -12.07
CA ASP A 176 9.99 14.06 -12.55
C ASP A 176 11.17 13.43 -11.81
N VAL A 177 12.36 13.47 -12.43
CA VAL A 177 13.57 12.77 -11.95
C VAL A 177 13.99 13.23 -10.55
N ILE A 178 13.76 14.49 -10.20
CA ILE A 178 14.15 15.04 -8.89
C ILE A 178 13.25 14.44 -7.81
N VAL A 179 11.94 14.39 -8.05
CA VAL A 179 10.97 13.80 -7.12
C VAL A 179 11.15 12.28 -7.01
N GLN A 180 11.48 11.60 -8.14
CA GLN A 180 11.82 10.18 -8.09
C GLN A 180 13.00 9.91 -7.16
N ALA A 181 14.09 10.66 -7.29
CA ALA A 181 15.25 10.53 -6.42
C ALA A 181 14.91 10.78 -4.95
N GLN A 182 14.06 11.75 -4.65
CA GLN A 182 13.59 12.00 -3.28
C GLN A 182 12.81 10.83 -2.69
N ILE A 183 11.93 10.20 -3.48
CA ILE A 183 11.13 9.05 -3.04
C ILE A 183 12.00 7.80 -2.83
N ILE A 184 13.00 7.56 -3.69
CA ILE A 184 13.89 6.40 -3.57
C ILE A 184 14.81 6.51 -2.35
N ASN A 185 15.07 7.71 -1.87
CA ASN A 185 15.92 7.97 -0.69
C ASN A 185 15.12 8.07 0.63
N LEU A 186 13.82 7.78 0.62
CA LEU A 186 12.98 7.66 1.83
C LEU A 186 13.14 6.28 2.47
#